data_260e1e3d0cf6f82266bd4c883d3f9be6
#
_entry.id   260e1e3d0cf6f82266bd4c883d3f9be6
#
_cell.length_a   1.000
_cell.length_b   1.000
_cell.length_c   1.000
_cell.angle_alpha   90.00
_cell.angle_beta   90.00
_cell.angle_gamma   90.00
#
_symmetry.space_group_name_H-M   'P 1'
#
loop_
_entity.id
_entity.type
_entity.pdbx_description
1 polymer ?
#
loop_
_entity_poly.entity_id
_entity_poly.type
_entity_poly.pdbx_seq_one_letter_code
_entity_poly.pdbx_strand_id
1 'polypeptide(L)'
;PLMTVVMPLTEALAVILPILILSDFTAVYKFRKEFDLNTLKLIVPFAAVGIFIGSITFSYFSEDLLKFIVGLMGFLFSSHYFLFKKNKIIPNKKSFLKGSVCSAISGFTSFCVHAGGTPTSIYLLPLKLKKEIYVGTRVIFFTFVNLIKFPFYIHLSMVTHESFIHSLMLFPLSVVGILIGYRILKHVKESLFYNIIYALILITSSKLVFSYIFQ
;
A
#
# COMPACT_ATOMS: atom_id res chain seq x y z
N PRO A 1 -7.46 -8.22 -3.17
CA PRO A 1 -8.91 -8.46 -3.05
C PRO A 1 -9.48 -9.32 -4.19
N LEU A 2 -9.07 -9.09 -5.48
CA LEU A 2 -9.64 -9.88 -6.59
C LEU A 2 -9.10 -11.32 -6.63
N MET A 3 -7.84 -11.54 -6.31
CA MET A 3 -7.24 -12.88 -6.29
C MET A 3 -7.79 -13.74 -5.15
N THR A 4 -8.15 -13.15 -4.02
CA THR A 4 -8.73 -13.90 -2.89
C THR A 4 -10.18 -14.39 -3.15
N VAL A 5 -10.78 -14.03 -4.27
CA VAL A 5 -12.05 -14.61 -4.74
C VAL A 5 -11.84 -15.96 -5.43
N VAL A 6 -10.64 -16.19 -5.98
CA VAL A 6 -10.32 -17.37 -6.82
C VAL A 6 -9.40 -18.35 -6.09
N MET A 7 -8.63 -17.90 -5.10
CA MET A 7 -7.67 -18.71 -4.35
C MET A 7 -7.58 -18.30 -2.88
N PRO A 8 -7.12 -19.18 -1.97
CA PRO A 8 -6.89 -18.86 -0.55
C PRO A 8 -5.96 -17.66 -0.37
N LEU A 9 -6.12 -16.91 0.74
CA LEU A 9 -5.32 -15.71 1.00
C LEU A 9 -3.82 -16.00 0.96
N THR A 10 -3.37 -17.03 1.64
CA THR A 10 -1.95 -17.40 1.72
C THR A 10 -1.34 -17.62 0.34
N GLU A 11 -2.04 -18.30 -0.55
CA GLU A 11 -1.62 -18.50 -1.94
C GLU A 11 -1.63 -17.18 -2.73
N ALA A 12 -2.68 -16.37 -2.57
CA ALA A 12 -2.75 -15.05 -3.20
C ALA A 12 -1.58 -14.15 -2.75
N LEU A 13 -1.23 -14.15 -1.46
CA LEU A 13 -0.10 -13.40 -0.93
C LEU A 13 1.23 -13.92 -1.51
N ALA A 14 1.37 -15.24 -1.64
CA ALA A 14 2.55 -15.90 -2.19
C ALA A 14 2.80 -15.58 -3.67
N VAL A 15 1.74 -15.48 -4.47
CA VAL A 15 1.83 -15.10 -5.90
C VAL A 15 2.05 -13.60 -6.07
N ILE A 16 1.35 -12.77 -5.26
CA ILE A 16 1.41 -11.31 -5.41
C ILE A 16 2.79 -10.76 -5.04
N LEU A 17 3.45 -11.26 -4.01
CA LEU A 17 4.70 -10.67 -3.53
C LEU A 17 5.83 -10.70 -4.57
N PRO A 18 6.14 -11.83 -5.26
CA PRO A 18 7.14 -11.83 -6.32
C PRO A 18 6.76 -10.91 -7.49
N ILE A 19 5.46 -10.84 -7.88
CA ILE A 19 4.99 -9.90 -8.91
C ILE A 19 5.31 -8.45 -8.50
N LEU A 20 5.02 -8.08 -7.25
CA LEU A 20 5.30 -6.74 -6.76
C LEU A 20 6.79 -6.44 -6.81
N ILE A 21 7.66 -7.34 -6.33
CA ILE A 21 9.11 -7.15 -6.35
C ILE A 21 9.63 -6.96 -7.77
N LEU A 22 9.22 -7.83 -8.71
CA LEU A 22 9.62 -7.71 -10.10
C LEU A 22 9.11 -6.40 -10.73
N SER A 23 7.87 -6.04 -10.43
CA SER A 23 7.25 -4.81 -10.92
C SER A 23 7.89 -3.55 -10.33
N ASP A 24 8.36 -3.63 -9.09
CA ASP A 24 9.03 -2.53 -8.39
C ASP A 24 10.28 -2.07 -9.12
N PHE A 25 11.04 -2.96 -9.79
CA PHE A 25 12.20 -2.55 -10.60
C PHE A 25 11.79 -1.58 -11.71
N THR A 26 10.69 -1.88 -12.41
CA THR A 26 10.17 -0.99 -13.46
C THR A 26 9.66 0.32 -12.89
N ALA A 27 8.93 0.25 -11.77
CA ALA A 27 8.36 1.42 -11.13
C ALA A 27 9.46 2.33 -10.56
N VAL A 28 10.44 1.78 -9.84
CA VAL A 28 11.60 2.54 -9.30
C VAL A 28 12.38 3.19 -10.43
N TYR A 29 12.64 2.50 -11.54
CA TYR A 29 13.32 3.09 -12.69
C TYR A 29 12.59 4.34 -13.22
N LYS A 30 11.25 4.32 -13.28
CA LYS A 30 10.43 5.46 -13.73
C LYS A 30 10.44 6.61 -12.74
N PHE A 31 10.37 6.32 -11.44
CA PHE A 31 10.24 7.33 -10.38
C PHE A 31 11.56 7.64 -9.65
N ARG A 32 12.71 7.16 -10.12
CA ARG A 32 14.03 7.28 -9.46
C ARG A 32 14.48 8.70 -9.13
N LYS A 33 13.89 9.73 -9.76
CA LYS A 33 14.17 11.15 -9.52
C LYS A 33 12.99 11.89 -8.85
N GLU A 34 11.90 11.22 -8.60
CA GLU A 34 10.63 11.82 -8.18
C GLU A 34 10.19 11.25 -6.82
N PHE A 35 10.96 11.47 -5.76
CA PHE A 35 10.62 10.99 -4.41
C PHE A 35 11.12 11.93 -3.32
N ASP A 36 10.54 11.83 -2.12
CA ASP A 36 10.94 12.58 -0.94
C ASP A 36 11.77 11.70 0.00
N LEU A 37 13.10 11.84 -0.10
CA LEU A 37 14.04 11.07 0.70
C LEU A 37 13.88 11.29 2.21
N ASN A 38 13.55 12.51 2.65
CA ASN A 38 13.37 12.80 4.07
C ASN A 38 12.17 12.07 4.66
N THR A 39 11.10 11.96 3.88
CA THR A 39 9.93 11.16 4.24
C THR A 39 10.29 9.68 4.27
N LEU A 40 11.02 9.16 3.28
CA LEU A 40 11.43 7.75 3.23
C LEU A 40 12.32 7.36 4.42
N LYS A 41 13.29 8.20 4.79
CA LYS A 41 14.15 7.97 5.97
C LYS A 41 13.35 7.83 7.26
N LEU A 42 12.20 8.50 7.33
CA LEU A 42 11.30 8.37 8.48
C LEU A 42 10.45 7.10 8.38
N ILE A 43 9.77 6.86 7.25
CA ILE A 43 8.72 5.84 7.21
C ILE A 43 9.24 4.41 7.00
N VAL A 44 10.37 4.22 6.30
CA VAL A 44 10.91 2.88 6.00
C VAL A 44 11.34 2.11 7.26
N PRO A 45 12.12 2.70 8.21
CA PRO A 45 12.52 1.98 9.43
C PRO A 45 11.33 1.50 10.26
N PHE A 46 10.31 2.35 10.44
CA PHE A 46 9.14 1.97 11.23
C PHE A 46 8.26 0.95 10.50
N ALA A 47 8.21 0.97 9.18
CA ALA A 47 7.56 -0.09 8.42
C ALA A 47 8.28 -1.44 8.61
N ALA A 48 9.61 -1.45 8.66
CA ALA A 48 10.39 -2.66 8.96
C ALA A 48 10.04 -3.23 10.35
N VAL A 49 9.91 -2.37 11.37
CA VAL A 49 9.42 -2.78 12.69
C VAL A 49 8.02 -3.39 12.60
N GLY A 50 7.10 -2.76 11.86
CA GLY A 50 5.76 -3.30 11.65
C GLY A 50 5.74 -4.65 10.93
N ILE A 51 6.60 -4.84 9.92
CA ILE A 51 6.77 -6.13 9.23
C ILE A 51 7.28 -7.20 10.19
N PHE A 52 8.29 -6.89 11.00
CA PHE A 52 8.83 -7.81 12.00
C PHE A 52 7.75 -8.24 13.00
N ILE A 53 6.99 -7.29 13.55
CA ILE A 53 5.87 -7.63 14.44
C ILE A 53 4.83 -8.49 13.68
N GLY A 54 4.51 -8.15 12.45
CA GLY A 54 3.59 -8.93 11.62
C GLY A 54 4.09 -10.37 11.41
N SER A 55 5.38 -10.56 11.16
CA SER A 55 5.95 -11.90 10.89
C SER A 55 5.83 -12.87 12.07
N ILE A 56 5.83 -12.36 13.31
CA ILE A 56 5.71 -13.19 14.53
C ILE A 56 4.27 -13.27 15.05
N THR A 57 3.38 -12.40 14.59
CA THR A 57 2.02 -12.31 15.15
C THR A 57 0.90 -12.58 14.14
N PHE A 58 1.21 -12.74 12.84
CA PHE A 58 0.18 -12.82 11.80
C PHE A 58 -0.82 -13.97 12.02
N SER A 59 -0.38 -15.09 12.60
CA SER A 59 -1.20 -16.26 12.91
C SER A 59 -2.24 -16.04 14.03
N TYR A 60 -2.07 -14.99 14.83
CA TYR A 60 -3.00 -14.66 15.92
C TYR A 60 -4.16 -13.78 15.49
N PHE A 61 -4.10 -13.21 14.29
CA PHE A 61 -5.13 -12.31 13.78
C PHE A 61 -5.88 -12.94 12.62
N SER A 62 -7.21 -12.88 12.66
CA SER A 62 -8.00 -13.24 11.50
C SER A 62 -7.83 -12.22 10.37
N GLU A 63 -7.82 -12.71 9.15
CA GLU A 63 -7.75 -11.88 7.94
C GLU A 63 -8.86 -10.82 7.91
N ASP A 64 -10.07 -11.25 8.26
CA ASP A 64 -11.26 -10.40 8.18
C ASP A 64 -11.22 -9.27 9.21
N LEU A 65 -10.72 -9.55 10.44
CA LEU A 65 -10.51 -8.51 11.44
C LEU A 65 -9.48 -7.46 10.96
N LEU A 66 -8.37 -7.91 10.37
CA LEU A 66 -7.35 -6.99 9.85
C LEU A 66 -7.88 -6.15 8.69
N LYS A 67 -8.63 -6.76 7.77
CA LYS A 67 -9.30 -6.05 6.68
C LYS A 67 -10.32 -5.04 7.20
N PHE A 68 -11.11 -5.41 8.20
CA PHE A 68 -12.07 -4.51 8.84
C PHE A 68 -11.39 -3.29 9.47
N ILE A 69 -10.34 -3.50 10.27
CA ILE A 69 -9.59 -2.40 10.90
C ILE A 69 -9.03 -1.44 9.85
N VAL A 70 -8.38 -1.95 8.80
CA VAL A 70 -7.84 -1.12 7.71
C VAL A 70 -8.96 -0.43 6.95
N GLY A 71 -10.07 -1.11 6.73
CA GLY A 71 -11.27 -0.56 6.12
C GLY A 71 -11.85 0.59 6.95
N LEU A 72 -12.03 0.40 8.24
CA LEU A 72 -12.54 1.43 9.14
C LEU A 72 -11.64 2.67 9.19
N MET A 73 -10.32 2.47 9.29
CA MET A 73 -9.35 3.58 9.24
C MET A 73 -9.46 4.38 7.93
N GLY A 74 -9.51 3.70 6.79
CA GLY A 74 -9.62 4.34 5.48
C GLY A 74 -10.95 5.02 5.26
N PHE A 75 -12.04 4.42 5.72
CA PHE A 75 -13.39 4.99 5.66
C PHE A 75 -13.48 6.30 6.46
N LEU A 76 -13.08 6.29 7.72
CA LEU A 76 -13.09 7.48 8.57
C LEU A 76 -12.20 8.60 8.00
N PHE A 77 -11.00 8.24 7.54
CA PHE A 77 -10.07 9.20 6.95
C PHE A 77 -10.60 9.86 5.67
N SER A 78 -11.17 9.06 4.76
CA SER A 78 -11.67 9.56 3.48
C SER A 78 -12.99 10.33 3.64
N SER A 79 -13.87 9.85 4.51
CA SER A 79 -15.12 10.54 4.85
C SER A 79 -14.84 11.92 5.46
N HIS A 80 -13.89 12.00 6.40
CA HIS A 80 -13.44 13.28 6.96
C HIS A 80 -12.96 14.24 5.86
N TYR A 81 -12.18 13.75 4.89
CA TYR A 81 -11.73 14.59 3.78
C TYR A 81 -12.90 15.17 2.99
N PHE A 82 -13.89 14.36 2.60
CA PHE A 82 -15.03 14.84 1.78
C PHE A 82 -16.00 15.72 2.56
N LEU A 83 -16.24 15.42 3.83
CA LEU A 83 -17.16 16.20 4.69
C LEU A 83 -16.59 17.59 5.04
N PHE A 84 -15.29 17.69 5.27
CA PHE A 84 -14.65 18.92 5.76
C PHE A 84 -13.81 19.65 4.71
N LYS A 85 -13.96 19.32 3.41
CA LYS A 85 -13.22 19.89 2.29
C LYS A 85 -13.43 21.40 2.07
N LYS A 86 -14.26 22.08 2.86
CA LYS A 86 -14.70 23.49 2.64
C LYS A 86 -13.60 24.54 2.60
N ASN A 87 -12.39 24.29 3.08
CA ASN A 87 -11.31 25.26 3.09
C ASN A 87 -10.06 24.71 2.36
N LYS A 88 -9.27 25.63 1.76
CA LYS A 88 -7.96 25.34 1.17
C LYS A 88 -7.18 24.43 2.12
N ILE A 89 -6.98 23.17 1.73
CA ILE A 89 -6.25 22.22 2.54
C ILE A 89 -4.81 22.72 2.61
N ILE A 90 -4.44 23.32 3.73
CA ILE A 90 -3.07 23.71 4.02
C ILE A 90 -2.25 22.41 4.16
N PRO A 91 -1.12 22.27 3.47
CA PRO A 91 -0.27 21.11 3.63
C PRO A 91 0.13 20.92 5.09
N ASN A 92 -0.08 19.72 5.61
CA ASN A 92 0.36 19.39 6.95
C ASN A 92 1.90 19.34 7.01
N LYS A 93 2.46 19.81 8.14
CA LYS A 93 3.88 19.60 8.43
C LYS A 93 4.15 18.10 8.63
N LYS A 94 5.36 17.67 8.25
CA LYS A 94 5.82 16.31 8.52
C LYS A 94 5.87 16.10 10.03
N SER A 95 5.08 15.18 10.53
CA SER A 95 5.08 14.79 11.94
C SER A 95 5.82 13.48 12.10
N PHE A 96 6.82 13.43 12.97
CA PHE A 96 7.57 12.23 13.28
C PHE A 96 6.65 11.13 13.85
N LEU A 97 5.86 11.47 14.88
CA LEU A 97 4.99 10.51 15.54
C LEU A 97 3.94 9.92 14.59
N LYS A 98 3.26 10.79 13.80
CA LYS A 98 2.26 10.32 12.83
C LYS A 98 2.90 9.45 11.74
N GLY A 99 4.06 9.86 11.25
CA GLY A 99 4.81 9.09 10.24
C GLY A 99 5.24 7.72 10.75
N SER A 100 5.79 7.66 11.97
CA SER A 100 6.24 6.41 12.59
C SER A 100 5.09 5.44 12.84
N VAL A 101 3.99 5.92 13.44
CA VAL A 101 2.82 5.06 13.74
C VAL A 101 2.15 4.57 12.45
N CYS A 102 1.86 5.47 11.50
CA CYS A 102 1.21 5.08 10.26
C CYS A 102 2.06 4.10 9.43
N SER A 103 3.40 4.27 9.42
CA SER A 103 4.27 3.37 8.67
C SER A 103 4.48 2.03 9.37
N ALA A 104 4.53 1.97 10.70
CA ALA A 104 4.54 0.72 11.45
C ALA A 104 3.24 -0.08 11.18
N ILE A 105 2.08 0.55 11.28
CA ILE A 105 0.80 -0.06 10.91
C ILE A 105 0.79 -0.49 9.44
N SER A 106 1.35 0.33 8.54
CA SER A 106 1.47 -0.01 7.12
C SER A 106 2.32 -1.25 6.88
N GLY A 107 3.48 -1.35 7.53
CA GLY A 107 4.35 -2.52 7.44
C GLY A 107 3.65 -3.79 7.95
N PHE A 108 3.02 -3.70 9.12
CA PHE A 108 2.26 -4.78 9.73
C PHE A 108 1.12 -5.28 8.81
N THR A 109 0.22 -4.37 8.41
CA THR A 109 -0.92 -4.73 7.56
C THR A 109 -0.51 -5.12 6.14
N SER A 110 0.61 -4.58 5.64
CA SER A 110 1.20 -5.01 4.38
C SER A 110 1.74 -6.44 4.46
N PHE A 111 2.31 -6.82 5.60
CA PHE A 111 2.79 -8.19 5.83
C PHE A 111 1.61 -9.17 5.88
N CYS A 112 0.63 -8.89 6.72
CA CYS A 112 -0.47 -9.82 6.99
C CYS A 112 -1.47 -9.98 5.83
N VAL A 113 -1.85 -8.87 5.17
CA VAL A 113 -2.98 -8.88 4.21
C VAL A 113 -2.75 -7.99 2.97
N HIS A 114 -1.51 -7.59 2.67
CA HIS A 114 -1.16 -6.63 1.60
C HIS A 114 -1.97 -5.32 1.62
N ALA A 115 -2.39 -4.86 2.79
CA ALA A 115 -3.23 -3.67 2.97
C ALA A 115 -2.49 -2.44 3.53
N GLY A 116 -1.17 -2.37 3.39
CA GLY A 116 -0.36 -1.24 3.87
C GLY A 116 -0.63 0.10 3.19
N GLY A 117 -1.33 0.11 2.05
CA GLY A 117 -1.60 1.31 1.27
C GLY A 117 -2.44 2.36 1.98
N THR A 118 -3.44 1.96 2.76
CA THR A 118 -4.32 2.87 3.50
C THR A 118 -3.59 3.62 4.62
N PRO A 119 -2.89 2.96 5.56
CA PRO A 119 -2.13 3.66 6.60
C PRO A 119 -1.05 4.59 6.04
N THR A 120 -0.34 4.17 4.99
CA THR A 120 0.62 5.04 4.30
C THR A 120 -0.06 6.28 3.71
N SER A 121 -1.25 6.14 3.12
CA SER A 121 -2.02 7.24 2.55
C SER A 121 -2.51 8.22 3.62
N ILE A 122 -2.89 7.77 4.81
CA ILE A 122 -3.28 8.60 5.95
C ILE A 122 -2.13 9.56 6.36
N TYR A 123 -0.88 9.12 6.20
CA TYR A 123 0.27 9.99 6.45
C TYR A 123 0.62 10.88 5.26
N LEU A 124 0.74 10.30 4.06
CA LEU A 124 1.30 10.98 2.90
C LEU A 124 0.32 11.95 2.21
N LEU A 125 -0.98 11.63 2.12
CA LEU A 125 -1.95 12.48 1.41
C LEU A 125 -2.08 13.89 2.01
N PRO A 126 -2.11 14.07 3.36
CA PRO A 126 -2.16 15.41 3.95
C PRO A 126 -0.91 16.25 3.73
N LEU A 127 0.24 15.64 3.38
CA LEU A 127 1.47 16.38 3.07
C LEU A 127 1.39 17.16 1.75
N LYS A 128 0.42 16.84 0.88
CA LYS A 128 0.18 17.52 -0.41
C LYS A 128 1.45 17.65 -1.26
N LEU A 129 2.23 16.59 -1.31
CA LEU A 129 3.39 16.50 -2.20
C LEU A 129 2.93 16.61 -3.66
N LYS A 130 3.78 17.09 -4.56
CA LYS A 130 3.48 16.99 -6.00
C LYS A 130 3.13 15.54 -6.35
N LYS A 131 2.16 15.31 -7.23
CA LYS A 131 1.62 13.97 -7.53
C LYS A 131 2.71 12.96 -7.91
N GLU A 132 3.74 13.38 -8.67
CA GLU A 132 4.87 12.54 -9.06
C GLU A 132 5.71 12.16 -7.83
N ILE A 133 6.02 13.12 -6.95
CA ILE A 133 6.77 12.89 -5.71
C ILE A 133 5.98 11.99 -4.76
N TYR A 134 4.65 12.19 -4.65
CA TYR A 134 3.79 11.33 -3.85
C TYR A 134 3.84 9.87 -4.33
N VAL A 135 3.66 9.66 -5.64
CA VAL A 135 3.67 8.30 -6.22
C VAL A 135 5.07 7.70 -6.11
N GLY A 136 6.11 8.43 -6.47
CA GLY A 136 7.48 7.93 -6.39
C GLY A 136 7.92 7.60 -4.97
N THR A 137 7.53 8.43 -3.97
CA THR A 137 7.79 8.11 -2.55
C THR A 137 7.09 6.83 -2.14
N ARG A 138 5.85 6.60 -2.58
CA ARG A 138 5.12 5.35 -2.31
C ARG A 138 5.74 4.16 -3.01
N VAL A 139 6.14 4.30 -4.26
CA VAL A 139 6.82 3.24 -5.04
C VAL A 139 8.05 2.78 -4.28
N ILE A 140 8.96 3.70 -3.95
CA ILE A 140 10.20 3.36 -3.25
C ILE A 140 9.91 2.79 -1.85
N PHE A 141 8.95 3.35 -1.12
CA PHE A 141 8.54 2.83 0.18
C PHE A 141 8.08 1.38 0.09
N PHE A 142 7.17 1.06 -0.83
CA PHE A 142 6.66 -0.31 -0.97
C PHE A 142 7.68 -1.27 -1.56
N THR A 143 8.62 -0.81 -2.39
CA THR A 143 9.79 -1.62 -2.80
C THR A 143 10.57 -2.09 -1.58
N PHE A 144 10.91 -1.19 -0.64
CA PHE A 144 11.58 -1.59 0.60
C PHE A 144 10.71 -2.53 1.44
N VAL A 145 9.42 -2.23 1.60
CA VAL A 145 8.47 -3.09 2.32
C VAL A 145 8.42 -4.49 1.71
N ASN A 146 8.34 -4.62 0.40
CA ASN A 146 8.28 -5.90 -0.30
C ASN A 146 9.59 -6.68 -0.18
N LEU A 147 10.74 -6.00 -0.31
CA LEU A 147 12.05 -6.63 -0.13
C LEU A 147 12.28 -7.11 1.30
N ILE A 148 11.86 -6.33 2.32
CA ILE A 148 11.99 -6.73 3.73
C ILE A 148 11.06 -7.91 4.05
N LYS A 149 9.85 -7.96 3.47
CA LYS A 149 8.92 -9.09 3.67
C LYS A 149 9.40 -10.40 3.05
N PHE A 150 10.11 -10.32 1.94
CA PHE A 150 10.44 -11.49 1.13
C PHE A 150 11.18 -12.61 1.89
N PRO A 151 12.25 -12.33 2.68
CA PRO A 151 12.91 -13.37 3.48
C PRO A 151 11.97 -14.05 4.48
N PHE A 152 11.05 -13.30 5.11
CA PHE A 152 10.08 -13.86 6.04
C PHE A 152 9.08 -14.79 5.34
N TYR A 153 8.63 -14.42 4.12
CA TYR A 153 7.73 -15.25 3.34
C TYR A 153 8.38 -16.55 2.88
N ILE A 154 9.68 -16.53 2.56
CA ILE A 154 10.45 -17.74 2.26
C ILE A 154 10.57 -18.60 3.53
N HIS A 155 10.94 -18.00 4.66
CA HIS A 155 11.09 -18.73 5.94
C HIS A 155 9.78 -19.40 6.39
N LEU A 156 8.66 -18.75 6.17
CA LEU A 156 7.32 -19.27 6.47
C LEU A 156 6.79 -20.25 5.39
N SER A 157 7.62 -20.61 4.41
CA SER A 157 7.26 -21.51 3.29
C SER A 157 6.01 -21.06 2.52
N MET A 158 5.70 -19.75 2.54
CA MET A 158 4.56 -19.19 1.82
C MET A 158 4.83 -19.11 0.33
N VAL A 159 6.08 -18.79 -0.09
CA VAL A 159 6.46 -18.72 -1.51
C VAL A 159 6.90 -20.10 -1.98
N THR A 160 6.14 -20.68 -2.89
CA THR A 160 6.41 -21.98 -3.53
C THR A 160 6.96 -21.79 -4.95
N HIS A 161 7.53 -22.85 -5.52
CA HIS A 161 7.96 -22.83 -6.91
C HIS A 161 6.80 -22.56 -7.87
N GLU A 162 5.62 -23.11 -7.59
CA GLU A 162 4.41 -22.89 -8.39
C GLU A 162 3.93 -21.44 -8.32
N SER A 163 3.88 -20.85 -7.10
CA SER A 163 3.50 -19.44 -6.93
C SER A 163 4.47 -18.50 -7.67
N PHE A 164 5.77 -18.86 -7.72
CA PHE A 164 6.76 -18.08 -8.46
C PHE A 164 6.56 -18.15 -9.98
N ILE A 165 6.21 -19.33 -10.53
CA ILE A 165 5.87 -19.46 -11.96
C ILE A 165 4.64 -18.63 -12.32
N HIS A 166 3.57 -18.70 -11.52
CA HIS A 166 2.38 -17.86 -11.72
C HIS A 166 2.72 -16.37 -11.68
N SER A 167 3.62 -15.96 -10.76
CA SER A 167 4.11 -14.59 -10.68
C SER A 167 4.83 -14.15 -11.96
N LEU A 168 5.67 -15.02 -12.51
CA LEU A 168 6.42 -14.72 -13.74
C LEU A 168 5.51 -14.57 -14.95
N MET A 169 4.46 -15.40 -15.05
CA MET A 169 3.46 -15.30 -16.13
C MET A 169 2.67 -13.98 -16.08
N LEU A 170 2.38 -13.46 -14.88
CA LEU A 170 1.63 -12.22 -14.70
C LEU A 170 2.50 -10.96 -14.75
N PHE A 171 3.82 -11.11 -14.64
CA PHE A 171 4.77 -9.99 -14.63
C PHE A 171 4.67 -9.06 -15.85
N PRO A 172 4.59 -9.54 -17.11
CA PRO A 172 4.50 -8.66 -18.28
C PRO A 172 3.28 -7.73 -18.22
N LEU A 173 2.15 -8.24 -17.73
CA LEU A 173 0.92 -7.45 -17.57
C LEU A 173 1.11 -6.34 -16.54
N SER A 174 1.83 -6.61 -15.45
CA SER A 174 2.12 -5.60 -14.42
C SER A 174 3.01 -4.48 -14.98
N VAL A 175 4.01 -4.80 -15.79
CA VAL A 175 4.87 -3.80 -16.47
C VAL A 175 4.05 -2.88 -17.37
N VAL A 176 3.17 -3.45 -18.20
CA VAL A 176 2.26 -2.67 -19.05
C VAL A 176 1.38 -1.74 -18.20
N GLY A 177 0.82 -2.26 -17.09
CA GLY A 177 0.02 -1.47 -16.16
C GLY A 177 0.80 -0.28 -15.57
N ILE A 178 2.07 -0.49 -15.17
CA ILE A 178 2.94 0.58 -14.64
C ILE A 178 3.21 1.65 -15.70
N LEU A 179 3.49 1.25 -16.93
CA LEU A 179 3.79 2.20 -18.02
C LEU A 179 2.56 3.04 -18.39
N ILE A 180 1.39 2.43 -18.46
CA ILE A 180 0.12 3.13 -18.68
C ILE A 180 -0.17 4.06 -17.50
N GLY A 181 -0.08 3.58 -16.26
CA GLY A 181 -0.29 4.36 -15.06
C GLY A 181 0.64 5.57 -14.97
N TYR A 182 1.92 5.41 -15.31
CA TYR A 182 2.87 6.52 -15.36
C TYR A 182 2.48 7.58 -16.40
N ARG A 183 2.04 7.15 -17.60
CA ARG A 183 1.53 8.09 -18.62
C ARG A 183 0.30 8.87 -18.15
N ILE A 184 -0.68 8.17 -17.60
CA ILE A 184 -1.90 8.80 -17.05
C ILE A 184 -1.52 9.82 -15.96
N LEU A 185 -0.63 9.45 -15.03
CA LEU A 185 -0.17 10.34 -13.96
C LEU A 185 0.36 11.67 -14.50
N LYS A 186 1.13 11.66 -15.57
CA LYS A 186 1.70 12.89 -16.16
C LYS A 186 0.63 13.85 -16.69
N HIS A 187 -0.51 13.34 -17.17
CA HIS A 187 -1.56 14.16 -17.79
C HIS A 187 -2.69 14.58 -16.83
N VAL A 188 -2.88 13.85 -15.73
CA VAL A 188 -3.94 14.16 -14.75
C VAL A 188 -3.59 15.42 -13.97
N LYS A 189 -4.56 16.33 -13.79
CA LYS A 189 -4.42 17.52 -12.92
C LYS A 189 -4.24 17.09 -11.46
N GLU A 190 -3.39 17.80 -10.71
CA GLU A 190 -3.04 17.45 -9.32
C GLU A 190 -4.27 17.38 -8.41
N SER A 191 -5.19 18.33 -8.52
CA SER A 191 -6.43 18.34 -7.73
C SER A 191 -7.31 17.12 -8.01
N LEU A 192 -7.42 16.71 -9.28
CA LEU A 192 -8.17 15.54 -9.70
C LEU A 192 -7.49 14.26 -9.19
N PHE A 193 -6.16 14.18 -9.28
CA PHE A 193 -5.38 13.06 -8.77
C PHE A 193 -5.66 12.80 -7.28
N TYR A 194 -5.59 13.82 -6.44
CA TYR A 194 -5.86 13.67 -5.02
C TYR A 194 -7.31 13.27 -4.74
N ASN A 195 -8.28 13.88 -5.44
CA ASN A 195 -9.70 13.51 -5.28
C ASN A 195 -9.96 12.05 -5.65
N ILE A 196 -9.35 11.57 -6.76
CA ILE A 196 -9.47 10.17 -7.19
C ILE A 196 -8.91 9.24 -6.10
N ILE A 197 -7.74 9.54 -5.53
CA ILE A 197 -7.16 8.66 -4.49
C ILE A 197 -8.07 8.61 -3.26
N TYR A 198 -8.55 9.75 -2.76
CA TYR A 198 -9.47 9.75 -1.62
C TYR A 198 -10.78 8.99 -1.92
N ALA A 199 -11.34 9.15 -3.14
CA ALA A 199 -12.52 8.42 -3.55
C ALA A 199 -12.27 6.90 -3.63
N LEU A 200 -11.15 6.47 -4.19
CA LEU A 200 -10.77 5.06 -4.25
C LEU A 200 -10.55 4.47 -2.85
N ILE A 201 -9.93 5.22 -1.92
CA ILE A 201 -9.81 4.78 -0.54
C ILE A 201 -11.20 4.65 0.09
N LEU A 202 -12.10 5.62 -0.12
CA LEU A 202 -13.45 5.57 0.43
C LEU A 202 -14.22 4.33 -0.07
N ILE A 203 -14.24 4.10 -1.39
CA ILE A 203 -14.94 2.96 -2.00
C ILE A 203 -14.37 1.62 -1.51
N THR A 204 -13.05 1.47 -1.55
CA THR A 204 -12.41 0.21 -1.13
C THR A 204 -12.58 -0.04 0.37
N SER A 205 -12.47 0.99 1.18
CA SER A 205 -12.65 0.91 2.63
C SER A 205 -14.10 0.61 3.02
N SER A 206 -15.07 1.23 2.34
CA SER A 206 -16.50 0.90 2.51
C SER A 206 -16.74 -0.57 2.22
N LYS A 207 -16.22 -1.08 1.09
CA LYS A 207 -16.34 -2.50 0.74
C LYS A 207 -15.78 -3.41 1.84
N LEU A 208 -14.61 -3.10 2.40
CA LEU A 208 -14.00 -3.91 3.47
C LEU A 208 -14.84 -3.91 4.74
N VAL A 209 -15.39 -2.76 5.13
CA VAL A 209 -16.26 -2.64 6.31
C VAL A 209 -17.57 -3.41 6.10
N PHE A 210 -18.24 -3.22 4.96
CA PHE A 210 -19.48 -3.91 4.66
C PHE A 210 -19.29 -5.42 4.55
N SER A 211 -18.20 -5.87 3.92
CA SER A 211 -17.90 -7.31 3.82
C SER A 211 -17.74 -8.00 5.18
N TYR A 212 -17.27 -7.28 6.20
CA TYR A 212 -17.12 -7.81 7.56
C TYR A 212 -18.45 -7.84 8.35
N ILE A 213 -19.31 -6.85 8.11
CA ILE A 213 -20.57 -6.72 8.86
C ILE A 213 -21.64 -7.69 8.34
N PHE A 214 -21.61 -8.05 7.07
CA PHE A 214 -22.61 -8.88 6.39
C PHE A 214 -22.11 -10.29 6.05
N GLN A 215 -21.00 -10.74 6.68
CA GLN A 215 -20.65 -12.17 6.77
C GLN A 215 -21.41 -12.83 7.91
#